data_b36d884717f5d531e7311b187d7105ac
#
_entry.id   b36d884717f5d531e7311b187d7105ac
#
_cell.length_a   1.000
_cell.length_b   1.000
_cell.length_c   1.000
_cell.angle_alpha   90.00
_cell.angle_beta   90.00
_cell.angle_gamma   90.00
#
_symmetry.space_group_name_H-M   'P 1'
#
loop_
_entity.id
_entity.type
_entity.pdbx_description
1 polymer ?
#
loop_
_entity_poly.entity_id
_entity_poly.type
_entity_poly.pdbx_seq_one_letter_code
_entity_poly.pdbx_strand_id
1 'polypeptide(L)'
;MNSQQSYCHQDSLIRRGVIISVIVLIYICLPLSVLIGLIPWNMKFVTLIAGAIVAYLISRLLGYTNLDLGITLRRARPSLIAVAPFTLVFLVASILWLVLGGVRFKPTEDLGFFIFYIFISCPIQELLFRGVLSSLFNSFKMREYIEIIVASLLFGFVHIIYQDAITVVIMTIVGYFWYSAYKREPSLVGVTISHIILGVFTIVVGLVD
;
A
#
# COMPACT_ATOMS: atom_id res chain seq x y z
N MET A 1 -8.99 -39.82 14.31
CA MET A 1 -8.91 -38.35 14.21
C MET A 1 -10.23 -37.79 14.66
N ASN A 2 -10.28 -37.04 15.79
CA ASN A 2 -11.55 -36.61 16.41
C ASN A 2 -12.26 -35.61 15.49
N SER A 3 -13.60 -35.69 15.40
CA SER A 3 -14.43 -34.79 14.58
C SER A 3 -14.14 -33.28 14.82
N GLN A 4 -13.83 -32.89 16.06
CA GLN A 4 -13.43 -31.51 16.39
C GLN A 4 -12.10 -31.09 15.75
N GLN A 5 -11.11 -31.99 15.64
CA GLN A 5 -9.85 -31.67 14.96
C GLN A 5 -10.05 -31.50 13.45
N SER A 6 -10.95 -32.27 12.85
CA SER A 6 -11.30 -32.16 11.43
C SER A 6 -11.98 -30.82 11.14
N TYR A 7 -12.95 -30.36 11.96
CA TYR A 7 -13.60 -29.06 11.80
C TYR A 7 -12.62 -27.89 11.95
N CYS A 8 -11.78 -27.89 12.98
CA CYS A 8 -10.78 -26.85 13.19
C CYS A 8 -9.76 -26.73 12.03
N HIS A 9 -9.39 -27.88 11.45
CA HIS A 9 -8.49 -27.90 10.28
C HIS A 9 -9.19 -27.38 9.02
N GLN A 10 -10.43 -27.74 8.79
CA GLN A 10 -11.24 -27.28 7.65
C GLN A 10 -11.47 -25.76 7.70
N ASP A 11 -11.82 -25.21 8.87
CA ASP A 11 -12.00 -23.77 9.05
C ASP A 11 -10.71 -23.00 8.78
N SER A 12 -9.55 -23.54 9.17
CA SER A 12 -8.26 -22.93 8.90
C SER A 12 -7.89 -22.91 7.41
N LEU A 13 -8.28 -23.94 6.65
CA LEU A 13 -8.08 -24.02 5.20
C LEU A 13 -8.98 -23.05 4.45
N ILE A 14 -10.26 -22.97 4.81
CA ILE A 14 -11.22 -22.03 4.21
C ILE A 14 -10.74 -20.60 4.45
N ARG A 15 -10.35 -20.25 5.67
CA ARG A 15 -9.81 -18.93 6.02
C ARG A 15 -8.60 -18.56 5.17
N ARG A 16 -7.64 -19.49 5.01
CA ARG A 16 -6.46 -19.27 4.15
C ARG A 16 -6.85 -19.09 2.68
N GLY A 17 -7.79 -19.88 2.18
CA GLY A 17 -8.31 -19.74 0.82
C GLY A 17 -8.93 -18.36 0.57
N VAL A 18 -9.75 -17.87 1.49
CA VAL A 18 -10.33 -16.52 1.42
C VAL A 18 -9.24 -15.44 1.38
N ILE A 19 -8.22 -15.54 2.25
CA ILE A 19 -7.13 -14.57 2.30
C ILE A 19 -6.35 -14.54 0.98
N ILE A 20 -5.99 -15.71 0.44
CA ILE A 20 -5.29 -15.80 -0.85
C ILE A 20 -6.15 -15.18 -1.96
N SER A 21 -7.45 -15.50 -2.01
CA SER A 21 -8.36 -14.94 -3.00
C SER A 21 -8.42 -13.41 -2.92
N VAL A 22 -8.49 -12.85 -1.72
CA VAL A 22 -8.48 -11.39 -1.51
C VAL A 22 -7.17 -10.77 -2.02
N ILE A 23 -6.03 -11.37 -1.68
CA ILE A 23 -4.73 -10.88 -2.14
C ILE A 23 -4.67 -10.90 -3.67
N VAL A 24 -5.01 -12.02 -4.29
CA VAL A 24 -4.96 -12.15 -5.76
C VAL A 24 -5.92 -11.17 -6.43
N LEU A 25 -7.18 -11.10 -5.99
CA LEU A 25 -8.18 -10.26 -6.63
C LEU A 25 -7.86 -8.77 -6.49
N ILE A 26 -7.53 -8.30 -5.28
CA ILE A 26 -7.39 -6.86 -5.02
C ILE A 26 -6.00 -6.35 -5.43
N TYR A 27 -4.93 -7.08 -5.15
CA TYR A 27 -3.58 -6.57 -5.36
C TYR A 27 -2.97 -6.98 -6.71
N ILE A 28 -3.56 -7.95 -7.42
CA ILE A 28 -3.07 -8.40 -8.72
C ILE A 28 -4.13 -8.19 -9.82
N CYS A 29 -5.32 -8.77 -9.67
CA CYS A 29 -6.32 -8.73 -10.74
C CYS A 29 -6.87 -7.32 -10.99
N LEU A 30 -7.12 -6.50 -9.95
CA LEU A 30 -7.63 -5.15 -10.15
C LEU A 30 -6.65 -4.27 -10.93
N PRO A 31 -5.35 -4.14 -10.56
CA PRO A 31 -4.38 -3.39 -11.36
C PRO A 31 -4.24 -3.91 -12.79
N LEU A 32 -4.22 -5.22 -12.97
CA LEU A 32 -4.18 -5.82 -14.33
C LEU A 32 -5.43 -5.46 -15.14
N SER A 33 -6.60 -5.45 -14.53
CA SER A 33 -7.85 -5.09 -15.21
C SER A 33 -7.85 -3.64 -15.69
N VAL A 34 -7.22 -2.73 -14.94
CA VAL A 34 -7.01 -1.34 -15.39
C VAL A 34 -5.99 -1.29 -16.52
N LEU A 35 -4.85 -2.00 -16.37
CA LEU A 35 -3.78 -2.02 -17.35
C LEU A 35 -4.25 -2.50 -18.73
N ILE A 36 -5.06 -3.57 -18.80
CA ILE A 36 -5.57 -4.15 -20.05
C ILE A 36 -6.86 -3.47 -20.53
N GLY A 37 -7.33 -2.42 -19.86
CA GLY A 37 -8.50 -1.63 -20.28
C GLY A 37 -9.87 -2.25 -19.98
N LEU A 38 -9.95 -3.34 -19.22
CA LEU A 38 -11.23 -3.88 -18.72
C LEU A 38 -11.91 -2.90 -17.76
N ILE A 39 -11.11 -2.20 -16.96
CA ILE A 39 -11.55 -1.09 -16.12
C ILE A 39 -11.00 0.19 -16.75
N PRO A 40 -11.84 1.17 -17.13
CA PRO A 40 -11.39 2.42 -17.70
C PRO A 40 -10.45 3.18 -16.76
N TRP A 41 -9.44 3.85 -17.32
CA TRP A 41 -8.43 4.60 -16.57
C TRP A 41 -9.00 5.62 -15.58
N ASN A 42 -10.05 6.34 -15.96
CA ASN A 42 -10.73 7.30 -15.11
C ASN A 42 -11.43 6.66 -13.90
N MET A 43 -11.60 5.34 -13.89
CA MET A 43 -12.19 4.58 -12.78
C MET A 43 -11.15 4.03 -11.80
N LYS A 44 -9.84 4.25 -12.03
CA LYS A 44 -8.76 3.73 -11.18
C LYS A 44 -8.95 4.04 -9.69
N PHE A 45 -9.38 5.25 -9.36
CA PHE A 45 -9.60 5.65 -7.97
C PHE A 45 -10.88 5.08 -7.36
N VAL A 46 -11.94 4.96 -8.15
CA VAL A 46 -13.17 4.26 -7.73
C VAL A 46 -12.86 2.80 -7.42
N THR A 47 -12.07 2.16 -8.25
CA THR A 47 -11.61 0.79 -8.07
C THR A 47 -10.74 0.63 -6.81
N LEU A 48 -9.84 1.58 -6.57
CA LEU A 48 -9.02 1.62 -5.34
C LEU A 48 -9.91 1.70 -4.09
N ILE A 49 -10.87 2.62 -4.07
CA ILE A 49 -11.79 2.81 -2.93
C ILE A 49 -12.65 1.56 -2.73
N ALA A 50 -13.25 1.02 -3.79
CA ALA A 50 -14.07 -0.18 -3.70
C ALA A 50 -13.26 -1.38 -3.20
N GLY A 51 -12.06 -1.60 -3.75
CA GLY A 51 -11.14 -2.64 -3.30
C GLY A 51 -10.76 -2.50 -1.82
N ALA A 52 -10.51 -1.27 -1.36
CA ALA A 52 -10.19 -0.99 0.03
C ALA A 52 -11.37 -1.26 0.98
N ILE A 53 -12.57 -0.87 0.60
CA ILE A 53 -13.78 -1.16 1.38
C ILE A 53 -13.96 -2.66 1.51
N VAL A 54 -13.88 -3.41 0.41
CA VAL A 54 -14.02 -4.87 0.41
C VAL A 54 -12.94 -5.52 1.27
N ALA A 55 -11.67 -5.13 1.10
CA ALA A 55 -10.55 -5.67 1.86
C ALA A 55 -10.66 -5.36 3.37
N TYR A 56 -11.08 -4.15 3.72
CA TYR A 56 -11.35 -3.77 5.11
C TYR A 56 -12.48 -4.60 5.72
N LEU A 57 -13.62 -4.72 5.03
CA LEU A 57 -14.76 -5.50 5.52
C LEU A 57 -14.40 -6.99 5.70
N ILE A 58 -13.67 -7.58 4.75
CA ILE A 58 -13.20 -8.97 4.87
C ILE A 58 -12.24 -9.10 6.07
N SER A 59 -11.34 -8.14 6.27
CA SER A 59 -10.44 -8.14 7.43
C SER A 59 -11.23 -8.10 8.75
N ARG A 60 -12.30 -7.29 8.80
CA ARG A 60 -13.19 -7.23 9.97
C ARG A 60 -13.92 -8.56 10.20
N LEU A 61 -14.41 -9.19 9.15
CA LEU A 61 -15.06 -10.51 9.20
C LEU A 61 -14.08 -11.61 9.64
N LEU A 62 -12.79 -11.49 9.28
CA LEU A 62 -11.73 -12.38 9.75
C LEU A 62 -11.31 -12.12 11.22
N GLY A 63 -11.90 -11.12 11.88
CA GLY A 63 -11.71 -10.82 13.30
C GLY A 63 -10.61 -9.80 13.58
N TYR A 64 -10.00 -9.16 12.57
CA TYR A 64 -9.01 -8.11 12.80
C TYR A 64 -9.66 -6.82 13.30
N THR A 65 -9.07 -6.22 14.32
CA THR A 65 -9.51 -4.93 14.89
C THR A 65 -8.88 -3.77 14.13
N ASN A 66 -9.36 -2.55 14.38
CA ASN A 66 -8.72 -1.35 13.84
C ASN A 66 -7.27 -1.20 14.33
N LEU A 67 -6.98 -1.66 15.53
CA LEU A 67 -5.61 -1.65 16.07
C LEU A 67 -4.70 -2.61 15.29
N ASP A 68 -5.20 -3.80 14.93
CA ASP A 68 -4.45 -4.76 14.10
C ASP A 68 -4.18 -4.22 12.70
N LEU A 69 -5.08 -3.37 12.18
CA LEU A 69 -4.93 -2.67 10.90
C LEU A 69 -4.09 -1.39 11.01
N GLY A 70 -3.50 -1.08 12.16
CA GLY A 70 -2.70 0.12 12.37
C GLY A 70 -3.50 1.43 12.40
N ILE A 71 -4.83 1.36 12.43
CA ILE A 71 -5.70 2.54 12.56
C ILE A 71 -5.68 2.97 14.04
N THR A 72 -4.61 3.64 14.43
CA THR A 72 -4.40 4.08 15.82
C THR A 72 -3.51 5.32 15.89
N LEU A 73 -3.81 6.21 16.83
CA LEU A 73 -2.97 7.37 17.15
C LEU A 73 -1.95 7.08 18.27
N ARG A 74 -2.09 5.96 18.97
CA ARG A 74 -1.24 5.62 20.12
C ARG A 74 0.25 5.56 19.78
N ARG A 75 0.59 5.15 18.53
CA ARG A 75 1.96 5.07 18.03
C ARG A 75 2.24 6.10 16.91
N ALA A 76 1.47 7.18 16.83
CA ALA A 76 1.64 8.19 15.79
C ALA A 76 3.04 8.81 15.81
N ARG A 77 3.52 9.27 16.98
CA ARG A 77 4.85 9.86 17.11
C ARG A 77 5.97 8.86 16.81
N PRO A 78 6.03 7.64 17.42
CA PRO A 78 7.01 6.64 17.04
C PRO A 78 7.00 6.30 15.55
N SER A 79 5.83 6.16 14.91
CA SER A 79 5.71 5.84 13.49
C SER A 79 6.24 6.97 12.59
N LEU A 80 6.01 8.24 12.97
CA LEU A 80 6.62 9.39 12.27
C LEU A 80 8.14 9.38 12.37
N ILE A 81 8.68 9.10 13.55
CA ILE A 81 10.14 9.00 13.75
C ILE A 81 10.72 7.84 12.92
N ALA A 82 10.01 6.71 12.84
CA ALA A 82 10.47 5.54 12.08
C ALA A 82 10.58 5.80 10.56
N VAL A 83 9.68 6.62 9.98
CA VAL A 83 9.71 6.94 8.54
C VAL A 83 10.56 8.16 8.21
N ALA A 84 10.82 9.05 9.15
CA ALA A 84 11.46 10.34 8.90
C ALA A 84 12.82 10.26 8.19
N PRO A 85 13.77 9.39 8.59
CA PRO A 85 15.07 9.30 7.92
C PRO A 85 14.93 8.95 6.44
N PHE A 86 14.09 7.97 6.14
CA PHE A 86 13.83 7.54 4.78
C PHE A 86 13.14 8.65 3.97
N THR A 87 12.09 9.27 4.53
CA THR A 87 11.38 10.38 3.89
C THR A 87 12.35 11.51 3.53
N LEU A 88 13.24 11.87 4.46
CA LEU A 88 14.24 12.92 4.24
C LEU A 88 15.21 12.54 3.11
N VAL A 89 15.77 11.33 3.14
CA VAL A 89 16.72 10.86 2.11
C VAL A 89 16.06 10.87 0.72
N PHE A 90 14.82 10.35 0.62
CA PHE A 90 14.10 10.33 -0.66
C PHE A 90 13.74 11.74 -1.14
N LEU A 91 13.34 12.62 -0.24
CA LEU A 91 13.05 14.02 -0.57
C LEU A 91 14.30 14.73 -1.10
N VAL A 92 15.44 14.59 -0.41
CA VAL A 92 16.71 15.15 -0.84
C VAL A 92 17.15 14.58 -2.20
N ALA A 93 17.03 13.27 -2.40
CA ALA A 93 17.34 12.64 -3.68
C ALA A 93 16.45 13.19 -4.81
N SER A 94 15.15 13.39 -4.56
CA SER A 94 14.21 13.96 -5.53
C SER A 94 14.51 15.43 -5.83
N ILE A 95 14.93 16.21 -4.84
CA ILE A 95 15.38 17.60 -5.03
C ILE A 95 16.65 17.64 -5.88
N LEU A 96 17.63 16.78 -5.58
CA LEU A 96 18.87 16.70 -6.36
C LEU A 96 18.57 16.30 -7.81
N TRP A 97 17.70 15.34 -8.02
CA TRP A 97 17.24 14.96 -9.35
C TRP A 97 16.67 16.16 -10.12
N LEU A 98 15.79 16.93 -9.50
CA LEU A 98 15.20 18.14 -10.08
C LEU A 98 16.27 19.19 -10.42
N VAL A 99 17.19 19.47 -9.50
CA VAL A 99 18.27 20.46 -9.67
C VAL A 99 19.22 20.08 -10.82
N LEU A 100 19.42 18.78 -11.04
CA LEU A 100 20.21 18.24 -12.15
C LEU A 100 19.44 18.21 -13.49
N GLY A 101 18.24 18.78 -13.54
CA GLY A 101 17.41 18.87 -14.75
C GLY A 101 16.61 17.60 -15.03
N GLY A 102 16.47 16.70 -14.06
CA GLY A 102 15.73 15.47 -14.19
C GLY A 102 14.22 15.68 -14.05
N VAL A 103 13.52 15.85 -15.16
CA VAL A 103 12.06 15.82 -15.22
C VAL A 103 11.65 14.67 -16.14
N ARG A 104 10.76 13.79 -15.65
CA ARG A 104 10.29 12.62 -16.42
C ARG A 104 8.91 12.82 -17.01
N PHE A 105 8.04 13.49 -16.26
CA PHE A 105 6.64 13.72 -16.64
C PHE A 105 6.33 15.20 -16.53
N LYS A 106 5.37 15.66 -17.34
CA LYS A 106 4.83 17.01 -17.22
C LYS A 106 3.65 16.95 -16.23
N PRO A 107 3.73 17.66 -15.08
CA PRO A 107 2.61 17.69 -14.14
C PRO A 107 1.36 18.28 -14.80
N THR A 108 0.25 17.58 -14.65
CA THR A 108 -1.06 17.99 -15.23
C THR A 108 -2.16 18.02 -14.18
N GLU A 109 -1.86 17.60 -12.96
CA GLU A 109 -2.80 17.47 -11.86
C GLU A 109 -3.22 18.83 -11.32
N ASP A 110 -4.52 18.97 -11.08
CA ASP A 110 -5.12 20.18 -10.51
C ASP A 110 -5.20 20.13 -8.96
N LEU A 111 -5.65 21.20 -8.36
CA LEU A 111 -5.83 21.29 -6.91
C LEU A 111 -6.83 20.23 -6.39
N GLY A 112 -7.89 19.92 -7.14
CA GLY A 112 -8.87 18.90 -6.75
C GLY A 112 -8.24 17.52 -6.64
N PHE A 113 -7.35 17.18 -7.59
CA PHE A 113 -6.56 15.95 -7.51
C PHE A 113 -5.72 15.90 -6.23
N PHE A 114 -4.97 16.96 -5.89
CA PHE A 114 -4.14 16.96 -4.69
C PHE A 114 -4.95 16.88 -3.39
N ILE A 115 -6.12 17.53 -3.32
CA ILE A 115 -7.03 17.38 -2.16
C ILE A 115 -7.47 15.92 -2.04
N PHE A 116 -7.93 15.30 -3.13
CA PHE A 116 -8.31 13.90 -3.14
C PHE A 116 -7.15 12.98 -2.79
N TYR A 117 -5.97 13.22 -3.37
CA TYR A 117 -4.77 12.43 -3.14
C TYR A 117 -4.35 12.42 -1.67
N ILE A 118 -4.28 13.59 -1.05
CA ILE A 118 -3.86 13.77 0.34
C ILE A 118 -4.85 13.14 1.32
N PHE A 119 -6.15 13.42 1.17
CA PHE A 119 -7.14 13.07 2.18
C PHE A 119 -7.82 11.72 1.95
N ILE A 120 -7.75 11.17 0.75
CA ILE A 120 -8.43 9.93 0.39
C ILE A 120 -7.45 8.90 -0.16
N SER A 121 -6.73 9.20 -1.24
CA SER A 121 -5.93 8.21 -1.95
C SER A 121 -4.77 7.67 -1.10
N CYS A 122 -3.92 8.54 -0.53
CA CYS A 122 -2.81 8.12 0.33
C CYS A 122 -3.26 7.32 1.56
N PRO A 123 -4.23 7.79 2.38
CA PRO A 123 -4.69 7.02 3.53
C PRO A 123 -5.25 5.65 3.16
N ILE A 124 -6.02 5.57 2.06
CA ILE A 124 -6.59 4.31 1.57
C ILE A 124 -5.51 3.35 1.08
N GLN A 125 -4.51 3.84 0.35
CA GLN A 125 -3.39 3.02 -0.09
C GLN A 125 -2.60 2.48 1.10
N GLU A 126 -2.32 3.30 2.11
CA GLU A 126 -1.62 2.84 3.30
C GLU A 126 -2.45 1.83 4.10
N LEU A 127 -3.76 2.03 4.21
CA LEU A 127 -4.65 1.04 4.83
C LEU A 127 -4.57 -0.31 4.09
N LEU A 128 -4.63 -0.31 2.76
CA LEU A 128 -4.52 -1.53 1.97
C LEU A 128 -3.15 -2.21 2.15
N PHE A 129 -2.07 -1.48 1.84
CA PHE A 129 -0.74 -2.09 1.69
C PHE A 129 -0.01 -2.31 3.01
N ARG A 130 -0.36 -1.61 4.09
CA ARG A 130 0.27 -1.76 5.42
C ARG A 130 -0.71 -2.37 6.42
N GLY A 131 -1.90 -1.82 6.53
CA GLY A 131 -2.89 -2.33 7.48
C GLY A 131 -3.42 -3.71 7.12
N VAL A 132 -4.20 -3.77 6.05
CA VAL A 132 -4.88 -5.00 5.62
C VAL A 132 -3.87 -6.08 5.23
N LEU A 133 -2.94 -5.79 4.33
CA LEU A 133 -2.01 -6.79 3.81
C LEU A 133 -1.15 -7.41 4.92
N SER A 134 -0.64 -6.60 5.88
CA SER A 134 0.11 -7.11 7.02
C SER A 134 -0.75 -8.04 7.90
N SER A 135 -1.99 -7.65 8.17
CA SER A 135 -2.92 -8.48 8.95
C SER A 135 -3.23 -9.81 8.26
N LEU A 136 -3.41 -9.80 6.94
CA LEU A 136 -3.61 -11.01 6.16
C LEU A 136 -2.36 -11.92 6.19
N PHE A 137 -1.16 -11.37 6.04
CA PHE A 137 0.10 -12.12 6.09
C PHE A 137 0.37 -12.73 7.47
N ASN A 138 -0.01 -12.05 8.55
CA ASN A 138 0.09 -12.61 9.90
C ASN A 138 -0.63 -13.96 10.05
N SER A 139 -1.71 -14.19 9.28
CA SER A 139 -2.42 -15.47 9.26
C SER A 139 -1.58 -16.63 8.71
N PHE A 140 -0.57 -16.34 7.90
CA PHE A 140 0.32 -17.34 7.32
C PHE A 140 1.59 -17.60 8.15
N LYS A 141 1.80 -16.82 9.22
CA LYS A 141 3.02 -16.86 10.04
C LYS A 141 4.30 -16.77 9.17
N MET A 142 4.25 -15.88 8.17
CA MET A 142 5.38 -15.65 7.29
C MET A 142 6.56 -15.08 8.07
N ARG A 143 7.79 -15.34 7.62
CA ARG A 143 8.97 -14.66 8.14
C ARG A 143 8.91 -13.19 7.73
N GLU A 144 9.20 -12.29 8.66
CA GLU A 144 9.04 -10.84 8.47
C GLU A 144 9.72 -10.32 7.21
N TYR A 145 10.95 -10.77 6.92
CA TYR A 145 11.65 -10.32 5.71
C TYR A 145 10.95 -10.75 4.40
N ILE A 146 10.30 -11.95 4.38
CA ILE A 146 9.51 -12.39 3.22
C ILE A 146 8.27 -11.53 3.07
N GLU A 147 7.60 -11.25 4.19
CA GLU A 147 6.42 -10.38 4.23
C GLU A 147 6.75 -8.98 3.67
N ILE A 148 7.88 -8.38 4.12
CA ILE A 148 8.34 -7.08 3.65
C ILE A 148 8.60 -7.11 2.14
N ILE A 149 9.31 -8.13 1.63
CA ILE A 149 9.62 -8.25 0.20
C ILE A 149 8.34 -8.39 -0.63
N VAL A 150 7.45 -9.31 -0.25
CA VAL A 150 6.21 -9.57 -1.01
C VAL A 150 5.31 -8.35 -1.00
N ALA A 151 5.12 -7.69 0.15
CA ALA A 151 4.32 -6.47 0.25
C ALA A 151 4.89 -5.33 -0.60
N SER A 152 6.22 -5.20 -0.65
CA SER A 152 6.92 -4.19 -1.46
C SER A 152 6.74 -4.44 -2.95
N LEU A 153 6.86 -5.69 -3.37
CA LEU A 153 6.61 -6.08 -4.77
C LEU A 153 5.15 -5.83 -5.17
N LEU A 154 4.19 -6.15 -4.31
CA LEU A 154 2.78 -5.87 -4.57
C LEU A 154 2.51 -4.35 -4.64
N PHE A 155 3.17 -3.56 -3.79
CA PHE A 155 3.04 -2.10 -3.83
C PHE A 155 3.64 -1.50 -5.11
N GLY A 156 4.80 -1.98 -5.55
CA GLY A 156 5.35 -1.59 -6.85
C GLY A 156 4.46 -2.05 -8.01
N PHE A 157 3.96 -3.29 -7.92
CA PHE A 157 3.16 -3.90 -8.98
C PHE A 157 1.86 -3.12 -9.30
N VAL A 158 1.17 -2.56 -8.30
CA VAL A 158 -0.06 -1.80 -8.60
C VAL A 158 0.21 -0.56 -9.44
N HIS A 159 1.45 -0.05 -9.48
CA HIS A 159 1.84 1.07 -10.33
C HIS A 159 2.13 0.67 -11.78
N ILE A 160 1.98 -0.62 -12.14
CA ILE A 160 2.09 -1.09 -13.54
C ILE A 160 1.05 -0.41 -14.44
N ILE A 161 -0.05 0.06 -13.88
CA ILE A 161 -1.11 0.80 -14.57
C ILE A 161 -0.60 2.07 -15.28
N TYR A 162 0.51 2.66 -14.79
CA TYR A 162 1.17 3.83 -15.41
C TYR A 162 2.07 3.45 -16.59
N GLN A 163 2.26 2.16 -16.86
CA GLN A 163 3.08 1.63 -17.96
C GLN A 163 4.53 2.14 -17.95
N ASP A 164 5.05 2.47 -16.79
CA ASP A 164 6.40 2.97 -16.59
C ASP A 164 7.19 2.09 -15.61
N ALA A 165 8.16 1.34 -16.13
CA ALA A 165 8.95 0.40 -15.35
C ALA A 165 9.79 1.08 -14.26
N ILE A 166 10.25 2.32 -14.49
CA ILE A 166 11.04 3.06 -13.50
C ILE A 166 10.15 3.42 -12.31
N THR A 167 8.93 3.85 -12.53
CA THR A 167 7.95 4.10 -11.47
C THR A 167 7.68 2.82 -10.66
N VAL A 168 7.50 1.66 -11.31
CA VAL A 168 7.32 0.37 -10.61
C VAL A 168 8.50 0.06 -9.70
N VAL A 169 9.74 0.24 -10.18
CA VAL A 169 10.96 0.01 -9.40
C VAL A 169 11.05 0.98 -8.22
N ILE A 170 10.85 2.28 -8.45
CA ILE A 170 10.86 3.30 -7.40
C ILE A 170 9.82 2.96 -6.32
N MET A 171 8.58 2.64 -6.72
CA MET A 171 7.51 2.31 -5.79
C MET A 171 7.76 1.00 -5.03
N THR A 172 8.44 0.03 -5.64
CA THR A 172 8.89 -1.18 -4.93
C THR A 172 9.89 -0.82 -3.81
N ILE A 173 10.88 0.04 -4.10
CA ILE A 173 11.87 0.48 -3.12
C ILE A 173 11.21 1.29 -2.01
N VAL A 174 10.37 2.25 -2.36
CA VAL A 174 9.57 3.04 -1.40
C VAL A 174 8.70 2.12 -0.55
N GLY A 175 8.03 1.15 -1.18
CA GLY A 175 7.22 0.12 -0.54
C GLY A 175 8.00 -0.65 0.54
N TYR A 176 9.25 -1.03 0.25
CA TYR A 176 10.13 -1.73 1.20
C TYR A 176 10.38 -0.90 2.47
N PHE A 177 10.74 0.36 2.33
CA PHE A 177 11.04 1.22 3.47
C PHE A 177 9.78 1.55 4.30
N TRP A 178 8.67 1.87 3.65
CA TRP A 178 7.42 2.15 4.37
C TRP A 178 6.89 0.91 5.09
N TYR A 179 6.94 -0.27 4.44
CA TYR A 179 6.48 -1.49 5.09
C TYR A 179 7.38 -1.87 6.26
N SER A 180 8.70 -1.74 6.12
CA SER A 180 9.66 -1.96 7.20
C SER A 180 9.45 -1.01 8.39
N ALA A 181 9.17 0.27 8.14
CA ALA A 181 8.85 1.23 9.18
C ALA A 181 7.53 0.89 9.88
N TYR A 182 6.50 0.51 9.13
CA TYR A 182 5.22 0.10 9.67
C TYR A 182 5.32 -1.19 10.54
N LYS A 183 6.15 -2.16 10.17
CA LYS A 183 6.38 -3.37 10.98
C LYS A 183 7.01 -3.03 12.33
N ARG A 184 7.90 -2.03 12.40
CA ARG A 184 8.52 -1.58 13.65
C ARG A 184 7.52 -0.82 14.53
N GLU A 185 6.72 0.06 13.92
CA GLU A 185 5.77 0.93 14.62
C GLU A 185 4.42 0.89 13.90
N PRO A 186 3.55 -0.11 14.23
CA PRO A 186 2.30 -0.36 13.53
C PRO A 186 1.25 0.73 13.78
N SER A 187 1.42 1.85 13.08
CA SER A 187 0.45 2.93 12.95
C SER A 187 0.53 3.49 11.53
N LEU A 188 -0.61 3.66 10.89
CA LEU A 188 -0.69 4.20 9.54
C LEU A 188 -0.29 5.67 9.47
N VAL A 189 -0.26 6.40 10.59
CA VAL A 189 -0.01 7.86 10.61
C VAL A 189 1.32 8.21 9.99
N GLY A 190 2.42 7.56 10.39
CA GLY A 190 3.76 7.88 9.89
C GLY A 190 3.89 7.61 8.39
N VAL A 191 3.51 6.41 7.95
CA VAL A 191 3.61 6.03 6.54
C VAL A 191 2.68 6.88 5.66
N THR A 192 1.48 7.21 6.13
CA THR A 192 0.55 8.10 5.38
C THR A 192 1.13 9.50 5.21
N ILE A 193 1.68 10.10 6.27
CA ILE A 193 2.28 11.44 6.18
C ILE A 193 3.51 11.42 5.26
N SER A 194 4.37 10.40 5.37
CA SER A 194 5.50 10.21 4.46
C SER A 194 5.05 10.05 3.02
N HIS A 195 3.98 9.27 2.78
CA HIS A 195 3.39 9.08 1.44
C HIS A 195 2.86 10.40 0.87
N ILE A 196 2.15 11.18 1.66
CA ILE A 196 1.65 12.49 1.23
C ILE A 196 2.82 13.40 0.84
N ILE A 197 3.84 13.53 1.69
CA ILE A 197 4.98 14.40 1.45
C ILE A 197 5.71 13.99 0.17
N LEU A 198 6.10 12.72 0.06
CA LEU A 198 6.89 12.23 -1.07
C LEU A 198 6.04 12.21 -2.36
N GLY A 199 4.79 11.73 -2.28
CA GLY A 199 3.92 11.64 -3.43
C GLY A 199 3.58 13.01 -4.02
N VAL A 200 3.12 13.96 -3.20
CA VAL A 200 2.83 15.31 -3.67
C VAL A 200 4.08 15.95 -4.28
N PHE A 201 5.23 15.84 -3.60
CA PHE A 201 6.46 16.43 -4.10
C PHE A 201 6.87 15.80 -5.44
N THR A 202 6.94 14.47 -5.53
CA THR A 202 7.41 13.77 -6.73
C THR A 202 6.48 13.94 -7.93
N ILE A 203 5.16 14.07 -7.72
CA ILE A 203 4.20 14.40 -8.79
C ILE A 203 4.41 15.84 -9.26
N VAL A 204 4.49 16.81 -8.34
CA VAL A 204 4.67 18.23 -8.68
C VAL A 204 5.96 18.47 -9.46
N VAL A 205 7.05 17.76 -9.13
CA VAL A 205 8.34 17.90 -9.85
C VAL A 205 8.45 16.99 -11.09
N GLY A 206 7.42 16.23 -11.41
CA GLY A 206 7.40 15.35 -12.58
C GLY A 206 8.38 14.17 -12.50
N LEU A 207 8.63 13.63 -11.32
CA LEU A 207 9.45 12.43 -11.14
C LEU A 207 8.62 11.15 -11.32
N VAL A 208 7.40 11.14 -10.85
CA VAL A 208 6.38 10.07 -11.04
C VAL A 208 5.08 10.68 -11.55
N ASP A 209 4.28 9.86 -12.26
CA ASP A 209 2.96 10.21 -12.78
C ASP A 209 1.85 9.64 -11.88
#